data_d3e694408400843e3268fa9758e1ab8c
#
_entry.id   d3e694408400843e3268fa9758e1ab8c
#
_cell.length_a   1.000
_cell.length_b   1.000
_cell.length_c   1.000
_cell.angle_alpha   90.00
_cell.angle_beta   90.00
_cell.angle_gamma   90.00
#
_symmetry.space_group_name_H-M   'P 1'
#
loop_
_entity.id
_entity.type
_entity.pdbx_description
1 polymer ?
#
loop_
_entity_poly.entity_id
_entity_poly.type
_entity_poly.pdbx_seq_one_letter_code
_entity_poly.pdbx_strand_id
1 'polypeptide(L)'
;TLVSAILRVTNAEWRKPITRLAEAITVFALIVGAAMVIIDLGRPDRLMHIVQFGRIESPILWDFISISFYLTGSLLYLYLPLIPDLATLRDKMPARARFRRWLYTRWAARWQGLPEQRRRLERALGAMAILIIPVAVSVHTVVSWIFGMTLRVGWHSTILGPLFVVGAIFSGIATLIIVMAAVRKLFHLEGIIKAIHFRNLGLMLLALDIVILYFTLSEYLTASYPGETQDVAWLTLLGSGQFASMFWWMVIGGFILPAVFVAVTKAKSVPAVVIAAILVNVGMWIERYLIVVPTMATPQTPSVIAPYWPSWVEWSILAGAVAGFGLLLLAFCRFFPVISMWEVAEKAPTPLPEPTPAEVAD
;
A
#
# COMPACT_ATOMS: atom_id res chain seq x y z
N THR A 1 0.29 5.54 0.86
CA THR A 1 0.27 6.77 1.69
C THR A 1 1.48 6.86 2.61
N LEU A 2 1.81 5.81 3.42
CA LEU A 2 2.92 5.86 4.37
C LEU A 2 4.26 6.19 3.69
N VAL A 3 4.61 5.52 2.60
CA VAL A 3 5.83 5.79 1.81
C VAL A 3 5.84 7.25 1.31
N SER A 4 4.73 7.73 0.77
CA SER A 4 4.58 9.13 0.32
C SER A 4 4.80 10.11 1.46
N ALA A 5 4.22 9.84 2.64
CA ALA A 5 4.34 10.68 3.82
C ALA A 5 5.79 10.72 4.37
N ILE A 6 6.45 9.56 4.50
CA ILE A 6 7.85 9.47 4.93
C ILE A 6 8.76 10.24 3.96
N LEU A 7 8.60 10.02 2.66
CA LEU A 7 9.39 10.73 1.64
C LEU A 7 9.12 12.24 1.63
N ARG A 8 7.93 12.69 2.04
CA ARG A 8 7.62 14.11 2.20
C ARG A 8 8.30 14.69 3.43
N VAL A 9 8.20 14.03 4.58
CA VAL A 9 8.82 14.48 5.84
C VAL A 9 10.35 14.52 5.74
N THR A 10 10.94 13.56 5.02
CA THR A 10 12.40 13.52 4.77
C THR A 10 12.84 14.43 3.61
N ASN A 11 11.95 15.23 3.03
CA ASN A 11 12.22 16.12 1.90
C ASN A 11 12.89 15.44 0.70
N ALA A 12 12.58 14.16 0.45
CA ALA A 12 13.10 13.41 -0.68
C ALA A 12 12.54 13.96 -2.00
N GLU A 13 13.32 14.76 -2.72
CA GLU A 13 12.86 15.45 -3.93
C GLU A 13 12.41 14.51 -5.07
N TRP A 14 13.02 13.32 -5.16
CA TRP A 14 12.66 12.33 -6.18
C TRP A 14 11.24 11.76 -6.02
N ARG A 15 10.55 12.01 -4.89
CA ARG A 15 9.19 11.54 -4.62
C ARG A 15 8.13 12.18 -5.53
N LYS A 16 8.33 13.42 -5.99
CA LYS A 16 7.29 14.25 -6.66
C LYS A 16 6.51 13.52 -7.77
N PRO A 17 7.15 12.75 -8.69
CA PRO A 17 6.43 12.04 -9.74
C PRO A 17 5.61 10.83 -9.27
N ILE A 18 5.93 10.25 -8.10
CA ILE A 18 5.38 8.97 -7.65
C ILE A 18 4.40 9.10 -6.47
N THR A 19 4.42 10.23 -5.77
CA THR A 19 3.65 10.46 -4.54
C THR A 19 2.16 10.21 -4.75
N ARG A 20 1.57 10.85 -5.77
CA ARG A 20 0.13 10.73 -6.06
C ARG A 20 -0.29 9.29 -6.38
N LEU A 21 0.54 8.58 -7.12
CA LEU A 21 0.29 7.18 -7.43
C LEU A 21 0.29 6.31 -6.17
N ALA A 22 1.24 6.54 -5.27
CA ALA A 22 1.30 5.86 -3.98
C ALA A 22 0.08 6.16 -3.09
N GLU A 23 -0.42 7.39 -3.12
CA GLU A 23 -1.62 7.79 -2.39
C GLU A 23 -2.89 7.15 -2.98
N ALA A 24 -3.03 7.14 -4.29
CA ALA A 24 -4.16 6.52 -5.00
C ALA A 24 -4.20 5.00 -4.76
N ILE A 25 -3.06 4.30 -4.85
CA ILE A 25 -2.95 2.87 -4.53
C ILE A 25 -3.48 2.59 -3.12
N THR A 26 -3.09 3.39 -2.12
CA THR A 26 -3.53 3.19 -0.74
C THR A 26 -5.03 3.37 -0.59
N VAL A 27 -5.59 4.43 -1.15
CA VAL A 27 -7.04 4.70 -1.06
C VAL A 27 -7.83 3.56 -1.69
N PHE A 28 -7.44 3.09 -2.88
CA PHE A 28 -8.17 2.01 -3.55
C PHE A 28 -7.99 0.66 -2.87
N ALA A 29 -6.80 0.37 -2.35
CA ALA A 29 -6.58 -0.83 -1.55
C ALA A 29 -7.43 -0.83 -0.26
N LEU A 30 -7.56 0.33 0.41
CA LEU A 30 -8.41 0.46 1.60
C LEU A 30 -9.90 0.31 1.28
N ILE A 31 -10.37 0.87 0.17
CA ILE A 31 -11.77 0.71 -0.27
C ILE A 31 -12.08 -0.76 -0.55
N VAL A 32 -11.20 -1.44 -1.30
CA VAL A 32 -11.37 -2.87 -1.61
C VAL A 32 -11.23 -3.71 -0.35
N GLY A 33 -10.24 -3.43 0.51
CA GLY A 33 -10.05 -4.15 1.77
C GLY A 33 -11.25 -4.03 2.70
N ALA A 34 -11.79 -2.82 2.89
CA ALA A 34 -13.00 -2.61 3.69
C ALA A 34 -14.22 -3.35 3.09
N ALA A 35 -14.34 -3.37 1.76
CA ALA A 35 -15.40 -4.12 1.08
C ALA A 35 -15.27 -5.64 1.32
N MET A 36 -14.05 -6.19 1.33
CA MET A 36 -13.81 -7.61 1.62
C MET A 36 -14.23 -7.98 3.04
N VAL A 37 -13.94 -7.14 4.03
CA VAL A 37 -14.40 -7.34 5.41
C VAL A 37 -15.93 -7.38 5.49
N ILE A 38 -16.62 -6.51 4.74
CA ILE A 38 -18.11 -6.50 4.71
C ILE A 38 -18.67 -7.76 4.05
N ILE A 39 -18.04 -8.24 2.97
CA ILE A 39 -18.45 -9.46 2.26
C ILE A 39 -18.31 -10.70 3.16
N ASP A 40 -17.20 -10.76 3.94
CA ASP A 40 -16.90 -11.89 4.82
C ASP A 40 -17.62 -11.82 6.18
N LEU A 41 -18.34 -10.74 6.48
CA LEU A 41 -18.93 -10.50 7.79
C LEU A 41 -20.02 -11.53 8.18
N GLY A 42 -20.55 -12.30 7.24
CA GLY A 42 -21.63 -13.28 7.43
C GLY A 42 -22.99 -12.64 7.73
N ARG A 43 -23.03 -11.57 8.52
CA ARG A 43 -24.23 -10.81 8.88
C ARG A 43 -24.04 -9.31 8.63
N PRO A 44 -24.01 -8.86 7.36
CA PRO A 44 -23.78 -7.44 7.01
C PRO A 44 -24.88 -6.51 7.54
N ASP A 45 -26.08 -7.03 7.78
CA ASP A 45 -27.19 -6.33 8.45
C ASP A 45 -26.80 -5.83 9.86
N ARG A 46 -25.85 -6.47 10.53
CA ARG A 46 -25.38 -6.11 11.86
C ARG A 46 -24.12 -5.23 11.88
N LEU A 47 -23.63 -4.80 10.75
CA LEU A 47 -22.43 -3.96 10.69
C LEU A 47 -22.52 -2.73 11.60
N MET A 48 -23.69 -2.08 11.64
CA MET A 48 -23.92 -0.90 12.50
C MET A 48 -23.93 -1.21 14.00
N HIS A 49 -24.07 -2.48 14.40
CA HIS A 49 -23.98 -2.86 15.81
C HIS A 49 -22.59 -2.60 16.40
N ILE A 50 -21.53 -2.58 15.57
CA ILE A 50 -20.18 -2.21 16.01
C ILE A 50 -20.17 -0.77 16.57
N VAL A 51 -20.93 0.14 15.97
CA VAL A 51 -21.02 1.53 16.43
C VAL A 51 -22.01 1.67 17.58
N GLN A 52 -23.15 0.96 17.53
CA GLN A 52 -24.23 1.10 18.50
C GLN A 52 -23.95 0.39 19.83
N PHE A 53 -23.31 -0.78 19.77
CA PHE A 53 -23.10 -1.67 20.91
C PHE A 53 -21.61 -2.06 21.09
N GLY A 54 -20.69 -1.37 20.40
CA GLY A 54 -19.26 -1.64 20.49
C GLY A 54 -18.72 -1.41 21.90
N ARG A 55 -17.93 -2.35 22.37
CA ARG A 55 -17.20 -2.23 23.65
C ARG A 55 -15.81 -1.65 23.38
N ILE A 56 -15.37 -0.70 24.22
CA ILE A 56 -14.06 -0.04 24.08
C ILE A 56 -12.91 -1.05 24.20
N GLU A 57 -13.10 -2.14 24.92
CA GLU A 57 -12.10 -3.19 25.12
C GLU A 57 -12.00 -4.14 23.91
N SER A 58 -12.89 -4.03 22.92
CA SER A 58 -12.91 -4.92 21.75
C SER A 58 -11.89 -4.53 20.69
N PRO A 59 -10.95 -5.42 20.32
CA PRO A 59 -10.02 -5.19 19.22
C PRO A 59 -10.73 -4.94 17.87
N ILE A 60 -11.91 -5.53 17.66
CA ILE A 60 -12.73 -5.31 16.45
C ILE A 60 -13.21 -3.86 16.36
N LEU A 61 -13.59 -3.25 17.49
CA LEU A 61 -13.96 -1.84 17.52
C LEU A 61 -12.75 -0.94 17.22
N TRP A 62 -11.58 -1.26 17.77
CA TRP A 62 -10.34 -0.53 17.50
C TRP A 62 -9.96 -0.59 16.02
N ASP A 63 -10.14 -1.76 15.40
CA ASP A 63 -9.88 -1.96 13.98
C ASP A 63 -10.85 -1.13 13.11
N PHE A 64 -12.14 -1.18 13.39
CA PHE A 64 -13.14 -0.37 12.71
C PHE A 64 -12.82 1.13 12.78
N ILE A 65 -12.45 1.62 13.96
CA ILE A 65 -12.08 3.03 14.18
C ILE A 65 -10.80 3.36 13.38
N SER A 66 -9.75 2.53 13.51
CA SER A 66 -8.46 2.79 12.87
C SER A 66 -8.54 2.75 11.34
N ILE A 67 -9.28 1.80 10.76
CA ILE A 67 -9.53 1.73 9.31
C ILE A 67 -10.30 2.98 8.85
N SER A 68 -11.32 3.41 9.60
CA SER A 68 -12.12 4.60 9.26
C SER A 68 -11.27 5.87 9.26
N PHE A 69 -10.42 6.04 10.26
CA PHE A 69 -9.48 7.18 10.33
C PHE A 69 -8.43 7.12 9.21
N TYR A 70 -7.88 5.93 8.94
CA TYR A 70 -6.87 5.78 7.90
C TYR A 70 -7.44 5.99 6.50
N LEU A 71 -8.63 5.50 6.22
CA LEU A 71 -9.33 5.74 4.95
C LEU A 71 -9.64 7.23 4.76
N THR A 72 -10.22 7.87 5.78
CA THR A 72 -10.56 9.30 5.73
C THR A 72 -9.30 10.15 5.56
N GLY A 73 -8.26 9.89 6.35
CA GLY A 73 -6.98 10.59 6.26
C GLY A 73 -6.30 10.38 4.91
N SER A 74 -6.33 9.16 4.37
CA SER A 74 -5.75 8.86 3.04
C SER A 74 -6.52 9.51 1.90
N LEU A 75 -7.85 9.59 1.98
CA LEU A 75 -8.68 10.32 1.02
C LEU A 75 -8.35 11.81 1.03
N LEU A 76 -8.24 12.42 2.20
CA LEU A 76 -7.85 13.82 2.33
C LEU A 76 -6.43 14.06 1.81
N TYR A 77 -5.50 13.18 2.13
CA TYR A 77 -4.11 13.28 1.72
C TYR A 77 -3.91 13.11 0.20
N LEU A 78 -4.76 12.30 -0.46
CA LEU A 78 -4.84 12.21 -1.92
C LEU A 78 -5.52 13.45 -2.53
N TYR A 79 -6.60 13.94 -1.90
CA TYR A 79 -7.41 15.02 -2.44
C TYR A 79 -6.69 16.38 -2.42
N LEU A 80 -6.02 16.72 -1.31
CA LEU A 80 -5.40 18.04 -1.16
C LEU A 80 -4.42 18.38 -2.30
N PRO A 81 -3.46 17.53 -2.70
CA PRO A 81 -2.55 17.85 -3.79
C PRO A 81 -3.21 17.78 -5.18
N LEU A 82 -4.43 17.25 -5.30
CA LEU A 82 -5.20 17.30 -6.56
C LEU A 82 -5.81 18.68 -6.83
N ILE A 83 -6.10 19.47 -5.81
CA ILE A 83 -6.81 20.74 -5.93
C ILE A 83 -6.16 21.69 -6.95
N PRO A 84 -4.84 22.00 -6.90
CA PRO A 84 -4.19 22.89 -7.87
C PRO A 84 -4.24 22.36 -9.31
N ASP A 85 -4.07 21.06 -9.46
CA ASP A 85 -4.05 20.44 -10.79
C ASP A 85 -5.44 20.40 -11.42
N LEU A 86 -6.48 20.14 -10.62
CA LEU A 86 -7.88 20.20 -11.08
C LEU A 86 -8.28 21.62 -11.48
N ALA A 87 -7.82 22.65 -10.77
CA ALA A 87 -8.02 24.03 -11.15
C ALA A 87 -7.37 24.35 -12.50
N THR A 88 -6.10 23.96 -12.67
CA THR A 88 -5.37 24.13 -13.93
C THR A 88 -6.05 23.39 -15.09
N LEU A 89 -6.52 22.16 -14.87
CA LEU A 89 -7.24 21.39 -15.88
C LEU A 89 -8.61 22.00 -16.20
N ARG A 90 -9.34 22.48 -15.20
CA ARG A 90 -10.62 23.19 -15.39
C ARG A 90 -10.47 24.35 -16.36
N ASP A 91 -9.43 25.15 -16.18
CA ASP A 91 -9.21 26.39 -16.95
C ASP A 91 -8.74 26.11 -18.38
N LYS A 92 -8.08 24.97 -18.61
CA LYS A 92 -7.64 24.50 -19.94
C LYS A 92 -8.67 23.63 -20.68
N MET A 93 -9.78 23.26 -20.04
CA MET A 93 -10.74 22.31 -20.61
C MET A 93 -11.67 22.97 -21.64
N PRO A 94 -11.85 22.35 -22.83
CA PRO A 94 -12.77 22.87 -23.85
C PRO A 94 -14.23 22.83 -23.36
N ALA A 95 -15.04 23.80 -23.82
CA ALA A 95 -16.43 23.96 -23.40
C ALA A 95 -17.32 22.72 -23.64
N ARG A 96 -17.00 21.90 -24.65
CA ARG A 96 -17.72 20.65 -24.98
C ARG A 96 -17.52 19.53 -23.95
N ALA A 97 -16.50 19.57 -23.13
CA ALA A 97 -16.24 18.57 -22.08
C ALA A 97 -17.01 18.86 -20.78
N ARG A 98 -18.35 19.04 -20.87
CA ARG A 98 -19.23 19.51 -19.79
C ARG A 98 -19.07 18.71 -18.48
N PHE A 99 -19.09 17.37 -18.52
CA PHE A 99 -19.00 16.52 -17.33
C PHE A 99 -17.66 16.70 -16.60
N ARG A 100 -16.53 16.61 -17.32
CA ARG A 100 -15.20 16.77 -16.73
C ARG A 100 -15.00 18.19 -16.18
N ARG A 101 -15.47 19.20 -16.90
CA ARG A 101 -15.39 20.60 -16.46
C ARG A 101 -16.20 20.80 -15.17
N TRP A 102 -17.41 20.24 -15.08
CA TRP A 102 -18.23 20.26 -13.87
C TRP A 102 -17.51 19.57 -12.71
N LEU A 103 -16.97 18.36 -12.93
CA LEU A 103 -16.22 17.60 -11.94
C LEU A 103 -15.02 18.42 -11.41
N TYR A 104 -14.21 18.96 -12.29
CA TYR A 104 -13.03 19.73 -11.90
C TYR A 104 -13.41 21.04 -11.21
N THR A 105 -14.47 21.73 -11.63
CA THR A 105 -14.96 22.94 -10.96
C THR A 105 -15.42 22.64 -9.54
N ARG A 106 -16.12 21.52 -9.36
CA ARG A 106 -16.62 21.13 -8.03
C ARG A 106 -15.49 20.73 -7.07
N TRP A 107 -14.47 20.04 -7.58
CA TRP A 107 -13.38 19.49 -6.77
C TRP A 107 -12.16 20.42 -6.68
N ALA A 108 -12.05 21.44 -7.49
CA ALA A 108 -10.98 22.45 -7.39
C ALA A 108 -11.13 23.39 -6.18
N ALA A 109 -12.17 23.25 -5.34
CA ALA A 109 -12.37 23.97 -4.08
C ALA A 109 -12.15 25.49 -4.19
N ARG A 110 -12.62 26.13 -5.27
CA ARG A 110 -12.43 27.57 -5.58
C ARG A 110 -10.96 28.00 -5.63
N TRP A 111 -10.06 27.10 -5.98
CA TRP A 111 -8.64 27.41 -6.09
C TRP A 111 -8.39 28.46 -7.19
N GLN A 112 -7.65 29.51 -6.83
CA GLN A 112 -7.29 30.64 -7.72
C GLN A 112 -5.77 30.76 -7.91
N GLY A 113 -4.97 29.92 -7.26
CA GLY A 113 -3.51 29.96 -7.34
C GLY A 113 -2.86 31.08 -6.53
N LEU A 114 -3.61 31.73 -5.62
CA LEU A 114 -3.08 32.79 -4.78
C LEU A 114 -1.93 32.27 -3.88
N PRO A 115 -0.88 33.10 -3.62
CA PRO A 115 0.26 32.70 -2.77
C PRO A 115 -0.18 32.22 -1.38
N GLU A 116 -1.21 32.87 -0.81
CA GLU A 116 -1.76 32.50 0.48
C GLU A 116 -2.44 31.11 0.46
N GLN A 117 -3.19 30.79 -0.60
CA GLN A 117 -3.78 29.45 -0.78
C GLN A 117 -2.70 28.38 -0.89
N ARG A 118 -1.64 28.66 -1.65
CA ARG A 118 -0.51 27.76 -1.81
C ARG A 118 0.18 27.49 -0.47
N ARG A 119 0.49 28.54 0.30
CA ARG A 119 1.11 28.42 1.62
C ARG A 119 0.25 27.64 2.61
N ARG A 120 -1.08 27.81 2.57
CA ARG A 120 -2.02 27.03 3.40
C ARG A 120 -2.04 25.57 2.98
N LEU A 121 -2.06 25.27 1.68
CA LEU A 121 -2.00 23.90 1.16
C LEU A 121 -0.71 23.20 1.58
N GLU A 122 0.45 23.82 1.43
CA GLU A 122 1.74 23.25 1.81
C GLU A 122 1.82 22.95 3.30
N ARG A 123 1.31 23.86 4.15
CA ARG A 123 1.20 23.62 5.60
C ARG A 123 0.26 22.44 5.91
N ALA A 124 -0.90 22.38 5.27
CA ALA A 124 -1.86 21.29 5.45
C ALA A 124 -1.27 19.95 5.02
N LEU A 125 -0.57 19.89 3.87
CA LEU A 125 0.11 18.68 3.39
C LEU A 125 1.24 18.26 4.33
N GLY A 126 2.00 19.20 4.88
CA GLY A 126 3.04 18.92 5.87
C GLY A 126 2.46 18.32 7.16
N ALA A 127 1.40 18.94 7.70
CA ALA A 127 0.71 18.43 8.89
C ALA A 127 0.09 17.04 8.65
N MET A 128 -0.59 16.86 7.52
CA MET A 128 -1.17 15.57 7.14
C MET A 128 -0.12 14.47 6.97
N ALA A 129 1.06 14.78 6.40
CA ALA A 129 2.14 13.82 6.27
C ALA A 129 2.65 13.32 7.64
N ILE A 130 2.73 14.21 8.62
CA ILE A 130 3.12 13.84 9.99
C ILE A 130 2.02 13.01 10.66
N LEU A 131 0.75 13.41 10.52
CA LEU A 131 -0.37 12.73 11.18
C LEU A 131 -0.68 11.34 10.58
N ILE A 132 -0.53 11.17 9.28
CA ILE A 132 -0.89 9.91 8.62
C ILE A 132 0.09 8.77 8.94
N ILE A 133 1.34 9.08 9.33
CA ILE A 133 2.34 8.07 9.69
C ILE A 133 1.90 7.24 10.90
N PRO A 134 1.63 7.83 12.09
CA PRO A 134 1.18 7.06 13.23
C PRO A 134 -0.19 6.39 12.99
N VAL A 135 -1.08 7.00 12.22
CA VAL A 135 -2.37 6.39 11.87
C VAL A 135 -2.16 5.14 11.01
N ALA A 136 -1.27 5.18 10.02
CA ALA A 136 -0.95 4.00 9.22
C ALA A 136 -0.27 2.89 10.01
N VAL A 137 0.61 3.24 10.94
CA VAL A 137 1.24 2.27 11.85
C VAL A 137 0.19 1.66 12.77
N SER A 138 -0.70 2.48 13.35
CA SER A 138 -1.72 2.00 14.29
C SER A 138 -2.71 1.03 13.65
N VAL A 139 -3.18 1.29 12.42
CA VAL A 139 -4.14 0.39 11.75
C VAL A 139 -3.55 -1.01 11.55
N HIS A 140 -2.32 -1.10 11.06
CA HIS A 140 -1.68 -2.41 10.85
C HIS A 140 -1.35 -3.11 12.16
N THR A 141 -1.00 -2.37 13.21
CA THR A 141 -0.78 -2.91 14.55
C THR A 141 -2.07 -3.45 15.14
N VAL A 142 -3.17 -2.69 15.07
CA VAL A 142 -4.48 -3.12 15.61
C VAL A 142 -5.01 -4.34 14.86
N VAL A 143 -4.92 -4.37 13.53
CA VAL A 143 -5.28 -5.56 12.73
C VAL A 143 -4.49 -6.79 13.19
N SER A 144 -3.19 -6.64 13.42
CA SER A 144 -2.36 -7.76 13.91
C SER A 144 -2.77 -8.25 15.30
N TRP A 145 -3.23 -7.34 16.18
CA TRP A 145 -3.68 -7.69 17.52
C TRP A 145 -4.98 -8.48 17.56
N ILE A 146 -5.83 -8.38 16.52
CA ILE A 146 -7.00 -9.27 16.38
C ILE A 146 -6.55 -10.75 16.38
N PHE A 147 -5.39 -11.03 15.81
CA PHE A 147 -4.75 -12.35 15.83
C PHE A 147 -3.87 -12.52 17.07
N GLY A 148 -2.90 -11.65 17.29
CA GLY A 148 -1.85 -11.77 18.30
C GLY A 148 -2.31 -11.79 19.75
N MET A 149 -3.52 -11.30 20.05
CA MET A 149 -4.12 -11.35 21.40
C MET A 149 -4.98 -12.59 21.64
N THR A 150 -5.03 -13.53 20.69
CA THR A 150 -5.74 -14.80 20.85
C THR A 150 -4.79 -15.89 21.36
N LEU A 151 -5.34 -16.95 21.94
CA LEU A 151 -4.58 -18.11 22.40
C LEU A 151 -4.38 -19.18 21.31
N ARG A 152 -4.61 -18.84 20.05
CA ARG A 152 -4.43 -19.78 18.95
C ARG A 152 -2.95 -19.96 18.64
N VAL A 153 -2.60 -21.21 18.37
CA VAL A 153 -1.27 -21.61 17.91
C VAL A 153 -0.88 -20.84 16.66
N GLY A 154 0.34 -20.30 16.62
CA GLY A 154 0.85 -19.50 15.51
C GLY A 154 0.31 -18.07 15.44
N TRP A 155 -0.57 -17.65 16.36
CA TRP A 155 -1.07 -16.26 16.40
C TRP A 155 -0.59 -15.48 17.62
N HIS A 156 -0.47 -16.11 18.80
CA HIS A 156 -0.07 -15.45 20.03
C HIS A 156 1.43 -15.08 20.02
N SER A 157 1.76 -14.02 19.30
CA SER A 157 3.13 -13.57 19.15
C SER A 157 3.23 -12.05 19.22
N THR A 158 4.22 -11.55 19.98
CA THR A 158 4.48 -10.11 20.12
C THR A 158 5.07 -9.50 18.84
N ILE A 159 5.72 -10.30 17.99
CA ILE A 159 6.33 -9.83 16.74
C ILE A 159 5.30 -9.56 15.64
N LEU A 160 4.07 -10.10 15.76
CA LEU A 160 3.00 -9.92 14.76
C LEU A 160 2.71 -8.44 14.48
N GLY A 161 2.71 -7.57 15.49
CA GLY A 161 2.52 -6.13 15.32
C GLY A 161 3.54 -5.51 14.37
N PRO A 162 4.82 -5.54 14.68
CA PRO A 162 5.89 -5.07 13.80
C PRO A 162 5.90 -5.77 12.43
N LEU A 163 5.68 -7.07 12.38
CA LEU A 163 5.63 -7.86 11.15
C LEU A 163 4.53 -7.37 10.19
N PHE A 164 3.32 -7.09 10.70
CA PHE A 164 2.22 -6.56 9.89
C PHE A 164 2.51 -5.15 9.36
N VAL A 165 3.09 -4.27 10.18
CA VAL A 165 3.46 -2.91 9.77
C VAL A 165 4.52 -2.95 8.67
N VAL A 166 5.61 -3.67 8.87
CA VAL A 166 6.70 -3.76 7.89
C VAL A 166 6.25 -4.50 6.63
N GLY A 167 5.47 -5.59 6.77
CA GLY A 167 4.90 -6.32 5.65
C GLY A 167 3.97 -5.46 4.78
N ALA A 168 3.16 -4.58 5.39
CA ALA A 168 2.32 -3.66 4.66
C ALA A 168 3.13 -2.61 3.87
N ILE A 169 4.23 -2.10 4.44
CA ILE A 169 5.12 -1.18 3.74
C ILE A 169 5.84 -1.91 2.59
N PHE A 170 6.32 -3.11 2.85
CA PHE A 170 7.05 -3.96 1.91
C PHE A 170 6.19 -4.30 0.67
N SER A 171 4.99 -4.85 0.88
CA SER A 171 4.04 -5.14 -0.20
C SER A 171 3.52 -3.87 -0.88
N GLY A 172 3.36 -2.78 -0.13
CA GLY A 172 2.97 -1.48 -0.66
C GLY A 172 4.01 -0.88 -1.62
N ILE A 173 5.31 -0.97 -1.29
CA ILE A 173 6.40 -0.56 -2.20
C ILE A 173 6.44 -1.46 -3.43
N ALA A 174 6.29 -2.78 -3.26
CA ALA A 174 6.24 -3.72 -4.37
C ALA A 174 5.07 -3.39 -5.33
N THR A 175 3.88 -3.15 -4.79
CA THR A 175 2.71 -2.73 -5.58
C THR A 175 2.96 -1.40 -6.30
N LEU A 176 3.57 -0.42 -5.62
CA LEU A 176 3.92 0.87 -6.22
C LEU A 176 4.89 0.70 -7.41
N ILE A 177 5.90 -0.15 -7.30
CA ILE A 177 6.85 -0.46 -8.37
C ILE A 177 6.12 -1.05 -9.58
N ILE A 178 5.23 -2.02 -9.38
CA ILE A 178 4.45 -2.68 -10.44
C ILE A 178 3.56 -1.67 -11.15
N VAL A 179 2.78 -0.90 -10.39
CA VAL A 179 1.85 0.10 -10.94
C VAL A 179 2.62 1.22 -11.64
N MET A 180 3.74 1.68 -11.09
CA MET A 180 4.63 2.64 -11.76
C MET A 180 5.14 2.12 -13.10
N ALA A 181 5.56 0.85 -13.18
CA ALA A 181 6.03 0.26 -14.42
C ALA A 181 4.91 0.18 -15.46
N ALA A 182 3.71 -0.22 -15.05
CA ALA A 182 2.53 -0.26 -15.92
C ALA A 182 2.15 1.15 -16.44
N VAL A 183 2.01 2.12 -15.53
CA VAL A 183 1.66 3.52 -15.87
C VAL A 183 2.73 4.15 -16.77
N ARG A 184 4.00 3.95 -16.46
CA ARG A 184 5.13 4.44 -17.27
C ARG A 184 5.03 3.96 -18.72
N LYS A 185 4.73 2.66 -18.92
CA LYS A 185 4.63 2.04 -20.23
C LYS A 185 3.34 2.44 -20.96
N LEU A 186 2.20 2.40 -20.28
CA LEU A 186 0.88 2.67 -20.87
C LEU A 186 0.70 4.13 -21.30
N PHE A 187 1.28 5.07 -20.54
CA PHE A 187 1.14 6.51 -20.79
C PHE A 187 2.41 7.16 -21.34
N HIS A 188 3.43 6.38 -21.72
CA HIS A 188 4.70 6.88 -22.28
C HIS A 188 5.37 7.94 -21.39
N LEU A 189 5.46 7.66 -20.09
CA LEU A 189 5.97 8.61 -19.07
C LEU A 189 7.45 8.39 -18.72
N GLU A 190 8.26 7.86 -19.65
CA GLU A 190 9.68 7.54 -19.44
C GLU A 190 10.52 8.78 -19.08
N GLY A 191 10.13 9.94 -19.58
CA GLY A 191 10.80 11.22 -19.28
C GLY A 191 10.59 11.69 -17.84
N ILE A 192 9.46 11.31 -17.21
CA ILE A 192 9.08 11.74 -15.86
C ILE A 192 9.38 10.66 -14.82
N ILE A 193 8.92 9.43 -15.07
CA ILE A 193 9.21 8.26 -14.20
C ILE A 193 10.50 7.61 -14.68
N LYS A 194 11.63 8.11 -14.16
CA LYS A 194 12.99 7.69 -14.55
C LYS A 194 13.43 6.43 -13.80
N ALA A 195 14.50 5.76 -14.29
CA ALA A 195 15.07 4.58 -13.65
C ALA A 195 15.52 4.82 -12.20
N ILE A 196 15.86 6.05 -11.83
CA ILE A 196 16.25 6.42 -10.45
C ILE A 196 15.13 6.15 -9.44
N HIS A 197 13.85 6.32 -9.82
CA HIS A 197 12.70 6.04 -8.93
C HIS A 197 12.61 4.55 -8.63
N PHE A 198 12.76 3.70 -9.66
CA PHE A 198 12.80 2.23 -9.50
C PHE A 198 13.98 1.78 -8.66
N ARG A 199 15.16 2.39 -8.88
CA ARG A 199 16.35 2.09 -8.09
C ARG A 199 16.13 2.39 -6.60
N ASN A 200 15.65 3.58 -6.28
CA ASN A 200 15.45 4.00 -4.90
C ASN A 200 14.40 3.16 -4.20
N LEU A 201 13.26 2.88 -4.86
CA LEU A 201 12.24 1.97 -4.32
C LEU A 201 12.75 0.53 -4.22
N GLY A 202 13.54 0.06 -5.17
CA GLY A 202 14.17 -1.27 -5.11
C GLY A 202 15.14 -1.41 -3.94
N LEU A 203 15.93 -0.38 -3.64
CA LEU A 203 16.81 -0.40 -2.46
C LEU A 203 16.01 -0.35 -1.15
N MET A 204 14.91 0.42 -1.10
CA MET A 204 14.01 0.39 0.05
C MET A 204 13.34 -0.98 0.21
N LEU A 205 12.95 -1.61 -0.91
CA LEU A 205 12.40 -2.96 -0.92
C LEU A 205 13.40 -3.97 -0.33
N LEU A 206 14.66 -3.93 -0.76
CA LEU A 206 15.72 -4.79 -0.24
C LEU A 206 15.97 -4.59 1.26
N ALA A 207 15.96 -3.34 1.74
CA ALA A 207 16.15 -3.05 3.16
C ALA A 207 15.00 -3.64 4.00
N LEU A 208 13.76 -3.51 3.53
CA LEU A 208 12.59 -4.07 4.22
C LEU A 208 12.55 -5.59 4.13
N ASP A 209 13.05 -6.17 3.05
CA ASP A 209 13.14 -7.62 2.87
C ASP A 209 14.03 -8.27 3.95
N ILE A 210 15.17 -7.65 4.25
CA ILE A 210 16.05 -8.08 5.35
C ILE A 210 15.29 -8.03 6.69
N VAL A 211 14.50 -6.99 6.93
CA VAL A 211 13.72 -6.85 8.15
C VAL A 211 12.60 -7.89 8.23
N ILE A 212 11.90 -8.16 7.12
CA ILE A 212 10.88 -9.22 7.03
C ILE A 212 11.48 -10.59 7.30
N LEU A 213 12.62 -10.91 6.69
CA LEU A 213 13.33 -12.16 6.94
C LEU A 213 13.74 -12.31 8.41
N TYR A 214 14.21 -11.23 9.03
CA TYR A 214 14.54 -11.23 10.46
C TYR A 214 13.29 -11.49 11.32
N PHE A 215 12.16 -10.84 11.04
CA PHE A 215 10.94 -11.04 11.81
C PHE A 215 10.36 -12.43 11.59
N THR A 216 10.36 -12.92 10.37
CA THR A 216 9.93 -14.29 10.04
C THR A 216 10.78 -15.34 10.74
N LEU A 217 12.11 -15.17 10.73
CA LEU A 217 13.02 -16.06 11.46
C LEU A 217 12.75 -15.99 12.97
N SER A 218 12.56 -14.81 13.52
CA SER A 218 12.28 -14.61 14.95
C SER A 218 10.97 -15.28 15.37
N GLU A 219 9.92 -15.16 14.56
CA GLU A 219 8.61 -15.79 14.78
C GLU A 219 8.73 -17.30 14.88
N TYR A 220 9.34 -17.93 13.88
CA TYR A 220 9.47 -19.39 13.86
C TYR A 220 10.48 -19.93 14.88
N LEU A 221 11.55 -19.19 15.17
CA LEU A 221 12.51 -19.55 16.20
C LEU A 221 11.86 -19.54 17.59
N THR A 222 11.12 -18.50 17.93
CA THR A 222 10.45 -18.38 19.22
C THR A 222 9.34 -19.42 19.41
N ALA A 223 8.62 -19.78 18.35
CA ALA A 223 7.62 -20.84 18.39
C ALA A 223 8.25 -22.23 18.48
N SER A 224 9.43 -22.46 17.87
CA SER A 224 10.09 -23.77 17.89
C SER A 224 10.85 -24.07 19.18
N TYR A 225 11.42 -23.05 19.83
CA TYR A 225 12.35 -23.22 20.95
C TYR A 225 11.72 -23.83 22.22
N PRO A 226 10.49 -23.45 22.64
CA PRO A 226 9.87 -24.05 23.82
C PRO A 226 9.51 -25.53 23.64
N GLY A 227 9.33 -26.01 22.41
CA GLY A 227 9.00 -27.38 22.11
C GLY A 227 7.57 -27.78 22.53
N GLU A 228 6.65 -26.81 22.62
CA GLU A 228 5.25 -27.09 22.92
C GLU A 228 4.63 -27.94 21.82
N THR A 229 3.90 -29.00 22.23
CA THR A 229 3.36 -30.01 21.29
C THR A 229 2.51 -29.38 20.17
N GLN A 230 1.74 -28.35 20.49
CA GLN A 230 0.86 -27.68 19.51
C GLN A 230 1.67 -26.82 18.53
N ASP A 231 2.68 -26.10 19.01
CA ASP A 231 3.55 -25.29 18.16
C ASP A 231 4.40 -26.14 17.22
N VAL A 232 4.95 -27.25 17.75
CA VAL A 232 5.69 -28.24 16.95
C VAL A 232 4.80 -28.86 15.86
N ALA A 233 3.55 -29.20 16.18
CA ALA A 233 2.61 -29.71 15.20
C ALA A 233 2.29 -28.68 14.10
N TRP A 234 2.05 -27.43 14.48
CA TRP A 234 1.84 -26.32 13.54
C TRP A 234 3.07 -26.07 12.65
N LEU A 235 4.26 -26.01 13.23
CA LEU A 235 5.52 -25.86 12.48
C LEU A 235 5.77 -27.04 11.53
N THR A 236 5.40 -28.26 11.93
CA THR A 236 5.50 -29.44 11.06
C THR A 236 4.56 -29.33 9.87
N LEU A 237 3.32 -28.82 10.07
CA LEU A 237 2.39 -28.55 8.96
C LEU A 237 2.96 -27.56 7.95
N LEU A 238 3.65 -26.52 8.43
CA LEU A 238 4.28 -25.50 7.60
C LEU A 238 5.56 -26.01 6.92
N GLY A 239 6.47 -26.63 7.67
CA GLY A 239 7.82 -26.96 7.17
C GLY A 239 7.90 -28.21 6.30
N SER A 240 7.11 -29.25 6.60
CA SER A 240 7.14 -30.55 5.95
C SER A 240 5.76 -31.17 5.67
N GLY A 241 4.68 -30.55 6.14
CA GLY A 241 3.33 -31.05 5.98
C GLY A 241 2.60 -30.46 4.76
N GLN A 242 1.29 -30.34 4.89
CA GLN A 242 0.38 -29.93 3.81
C GLN A 242 0.72 -28.57 3.19
N PHE A 243 1.24 -27.63 3.97
CA PHE A 243 1.54 -26.26 3.53
C PHE A 243 3.01 -26.04 3.16
N ALA A 244 3.84 -27.08 3.20
CA ALA A 244 5.28 -26.97 3.01
C ALA A 244 5.68 -26.34 1.67
N SER A 245 5.00 -26.68 0.59
CA SER A 245 5.27 -26.09 -0.73
C SER A 245 5.02 -24.59 -0.76
N MET A 246 3.94 -24.11 -0.14
CA MET A 246 3.62 -22.67 -0.04
C MET A 246 4.61 -21.96 0.88
N PHE A 247 4.94 -22.58 2.02
CA PHE A 247 5.90 -22.02 2.99
C PHE A 247 7.28 -21.81 2.35
N TRP A 248 7.83 -22.84 1.73
CA TRP A 248 9.14 -22.71 1.09
C TRP A 248 9.12 -21.80 -0.13
N TRP A 249 8.01 -21.77 -0.86
CA TRP A 249 7.87 -20.80 -1.94
C TRP A 249 7.84 -19.34 -1.40
N MET A 250 7.15 -19.09 -0.30
CA MET A 250 7.14 -17.78 0.37
C MET A 250 8.58 -17.37 0.77
N VAL A 251 9.31 -18.25 1.46
CA VAL A 251 10.67 -17.96 1.93
C VAL A 251 11.64 -17.77 0.76
N ILE A 252 11.66 -18.71 -0.16
CA ILE A 252 12.65 -18.70 -1.27
C ILE A 252 12.18 -17.76 -2.38
N GLY A 253 10.97 -17.95 -2.89
CA GLY A 253 10.43 -17.20 -4.03
C GLY A 253 9.98 -15.79 -3.67
N GLY A 254 9.40 -15.61 -2.47
CA GLY A 254 8.86 -14.34 -2.02
C GLY A 254 9.84 -13.40 -1.34
N PHE A 255 10.89 -13.94 -0.68
CA PHE A 255 11.86 -13.13 0.07
C PHE A 255 13.28 -13.29 -0.45
N ILE A 256 13.87 -14.48 -0.45
CA ILE A 256 15.29 -14.64 -0.81
C ILE A 256 15.56 -14.25 -2.27
N LEU A 257 14.75 -14.75 -3.20
CA LEU A 257 14.96 -14.51 -4.63
C LEU A 257 14.82 -13.03 -5.04
N PRO A 258 13.80 -12.29 -4.56
CA PRO A 258 13.71 -10.84 -4.77
C PRO A 258 14.91 -10.08 -4.22
N ALA A 259 15.35 -10.39 -2.99
CA ALA A 259 16.53 -9.80 -2.38
C ALA A 259 17.78 -10.00 -3.26
N VAL A 260 18.00 -11.22 -3.74
CA VAL A 260 19.11 -11.56 -4.63
C VAL A 260 19.03 -10.78 -5.94
N PHE A 261 17.86 -10.71 -6.59
CA PHE A 261 17.69 -9.95 -7.84
C PHE A 261 18.02 -8.47 -7.67
N VAL A 262 17.52 -7.86 -6.60
CA VAL A 262 17.79 -6.45 -6.33
C VAL A 262 19.26 -6.22 -5.94
N ALA A 263 19.84 -7.07 -5.10
CA ALA A 263 21.23 -6.95 -4.64
C ALA A 263 22.24 -7.13 -5.78
N VAL A 264 22.11 -8.19 -6.58
CA VAL A 264 23.03 -8.51 -7.70
C VAL A 264 22.99 -7.41 -8.76
N THR A 265 21.80 -6.91 -9.11
CA THR A 265 21.66 -5.84 -10.08
C THR A 265 21.94 -4.45 -9.48
N LYS A 266 22.18 -4.35 -8.15
CA LYS A 266 22.28 -3.09 -7.40
C LYS A 266 21.10 -2.16 -7.68
N ALA A 267 19.93 -2.78 -7.90
CA ALA A 267 18.68 -2.12 -8.30
C ALA A 267 18.78 -1.24 -9.58
N LYS A 268 19.80 -1.43 -10.42
CA LYS A 268 20.00 -0.63 -11.64
C LYS A 268 19.13 -1.10 -12.81
N SER A 269 18.71 -2.36 -12.82
CA SER A 269 17.84 -2.95 -13.85
C SER A 269 16.37 -2.78 -13.49
N VAL A 270 15.65 -1.93 -14.22
CA VAL A 270 14.20 -1.74 -14.01
C VAL A 270 13.42 -3.04 -14.12
N PRO A 271 13.62 -3.90 -15.16
CA PRO A 271 12.94 -5.20 -15.23
C PRO A 271 13.20 -6.09 -14.02
N ALA A 272 14.44 -6.16 -13.53
CA ALA A 272 14.76 -6.98 -12.37
C ALA A 272 14.04 -6.50 -11.10
N VAL A 273 13.97 -5.18 -10.89
CA VAL A 273 13.22 -4.59 -9.75
C VAL A 273 11.72 -4.86 -9.87
N VAL A 274 11.15 -4.82 -11.07
CA VAL A 274 9.74 -5.12 -11.30
C VAL A 274 9.45 -6.60 -11.06
N ILE A 275 10.30 -7.51 -11.54
CA ILE A 275 10.17 -8.96 -11.28
C ILE A 275 10.26 -9.22 -9.78
N ALA A 276 11.24 -8.65 -9.10
CA ALA A 276 11.37 -8.76 -7.64
C ALA A 276 10.09 -8.28 -6.93
N ALA A 277 9.52 -7.15 -7.35
CA ALA A 277 8.27 -6.63 -6.78
C ALA A 277 7.07 -7.56 -7.00
N ILE A 278 6.97 -8.22 -8.15
CA ILE A 278 5.93 -9.23 -8.41
C ILE A 278 6.09 -10.43 -7.47
N LEU A 279 7.32 -10.95 -7.35
CA LEU A 279 7.63 -12.07 -6.46
C LEU A 279 7.33 -11.74 -5.00
N VAL A 280 7.68 -10.53 -4.56
CA VAL A 280 7.35 -10.02 -3.21
C VAL A 280 5.84 -10.02 -2.99
N ASN A 281 5.04 -9.48 -3.90
CA ASN A 281 3.58 -9.42 -3.69
C ASN A 281 2.95 -10.81 -3.64
N VAL A 282 3.41 -11.75 -4.46
CA VAL A 282 2.95 -13.14 -4.38
C VAL A 282 3.40 -13.78 -3.06
N GLY A 283 4.65 -13.55 -2.64
CA GLY A 283 5.17 -14.05 -1.36
C GLY A 283 4.39 -13.51 -0.15
N MET A 284 4.10 -12.21 -0.14
CA MET A 284 3.33 -11.57 0.92
C MET A 284 1.87 -12.02 0.95
N TRP A 285 1.27 -12.32 -0.21
CA TRP A 285 -0.06 -12.92 -0.24
C TRP A 285 -0.04 -14.33 0.36
N ILE A 286 0.93 -15.15 0.01
CA ILE A 286 1.10 -16.49 0.59
C ILE A 286 1.36 -16.40 2.10
N GLU A 287 2.18 -15.45 2.53
CA GLU A 287 2.46 -15.23 3.95
C GLU A 287 1.18 -14.94 4.73
N ARG A 288 0.29 -14.05 4.23
CA ARG A 288 -1.01 -13.79 4.86
C ARG A 288 -1.91 -15.02 4.86
N TYR A 289 -1.89 -15.81 3.81
CA TYR A 289 -2.60 -17.09 3.76
C TYR A 289 -2.07 -18.06 4.81
N LEU A 290 -0.74 -18.17 4.98
CA LEU A 290 -0.11 -19.06 5.95
C LEU A 290 -0.29 -18.60 7.41
N ILE A 291 -0.54 -17.33 7.67
CA ILE A 291 -0.93 -16.86 9.00
C ILE A 291 -2.33 -17.37 9.36
N VAL A 292 -3.26 -17.36 8.44
CA VAL A 292 -4.67 -17.64 8.73
C VAL A 292 -5.01 -19.14 8.61
N VAL A 293 -4.74 -19.73 7.45
CA VAL A 293 -5.27 -21.06 7.11
C VAL A 293 -4.67 -22.20 7.91
N PRO A 294 -3.35 -22.35 8.06
CA PRO A 294 -2.76 -23.43 8.86
C PRO A 294 -3.18 -23.36 10.33
N THR A 295 -3.27 -22.15 10.89
CA THR A 295 -3.70 -21.93 12.27
C THR A 295 -5.16 -22.33 12.47
N MET A 296 -6.03 -22.00 11.52
CA MET A 296 -7.44 -22.39 11.56
C MET A 296 -7.64 -23.88 11.32
N ALA A 297 -6.77 -24.52 10.51
CA ALA A 297 -6.77 -25.95 10.27
C ALA A 297 -6.23 -26.77 11.43
N THR A 298 -5.43 -26.16 12.34
CA THR A 298 -4.90 -26.83 13.53
C THR A 298 -5.98 -26.92 14.60
N PRO A 299 -6.45 -28.14 15.00
CA PRO A 299 -7.52 -28.28 15.96
C PRO A 299 -7.05 -27.91 17.38
N GLN A 300 -7.89 -27.24 18.17
CA GLN A 300 -7.62 -26.94 19.58
C GLN A 300 -7.85 -28.16 20.50
N THR A 301 -8.59 -29.14 20.06
CA THR A 301 -8.83 -30.40 20.73
C THR A 301 -8.26 -31.56 19.90
N PRO A 302 -7.84 -32.66 20.51
CA PRO A 302 -7.33 -33.83 19.77
C PRO A 302 -8.36 -34.30 18.74
N SER A 303 -8.13 -33.97 17.48
CA SER A 303 -8.97 -34.34 16.35
C SER A 303 -8.11 -34.40 15.08
N VAL A 304 -8.65 -35.00 14.03
CA VAL A 304 -7.96 -35.13 12.75
C VAL A 304 -7.90 -33.77 12.04
N ILE A 305 -6.73 -33.39 11.55
CA ILE A 305 -6.57 -32.19 10.71
C ILE A 305 -7.29 -32.46 9.39
N ALA A 306 -8.31 -31.65 9.10
CA ALA A 306 -9.01 -31.73 7.82
C ALA A 306 -8.19 -31.03 6.71
N PRO A 307 -7.99 -31.65 5.55
CA PRO A 307 -7.36 -30.97 4.43
C PRO A 307 -8.26 -29.81 3.96
N TYR A 308 -7.67 -28.64 3.82
CA TYR A 308 -8.36 -27.45 3.31
C TYR A 308 -7.77 -27.05 1.95
N TRP A 309 -8.67 -26.82 0.99
CA TRP A 309 -8.37 -26.21 -0.30
C TRP A 309 -9.36 -25.09 -0.59
N PRO A 310 -8.89 -23.92 -1.06
CA PRO A 310 -9.79 -22.82 -1.38
C PRO A 310 -10.81 -23.22 -2.44
N SER A 311 -12.07 -22.88 -2.19
CA SER A 311 -13.18 -23.10 -3.11
C SER A 311 -13.11 -22.16 -4.33
N TRP A 312 -13.86 -22.47 -5.38
CA TRP A 312 -13.98 -21.59 -6.54
C TRP A 312 -14.56 -20.21 -6.16
N VAL A 313 -15.38 -20.14 -5.13
CA VAL A 313 -15.97 -18.90 -4.61
C VAL A 313 -14.88 -17.99 -4.05
N GLU A 314 -13.99 -18.53 -3.22
CA GLU A 314 -12.87 -17.78 -2.64
C GLU A 314 -11.90 -17.25 -3.71
N TRP A 315 -11.59 -18.08 -4.71
CA TRP A 315 -10.80 -17.63 -5.86
C TRP A 315 -11.51 -16.53 -6.66
N SER A 316 -12.83 -16.63 -6.83
CA SER A 316 -13.63 -15.62 -7.53
C SER A 316 -13.66 -14.30 -6.78
N ILE A 317 -13.78 -14.32 -5.45
CA ILE A 317 -13.73 -13.13 -4.58
C ILE A 317 -12.35 -12.48 -4.68
N LEU A 318 -11.27 -13.27 -4.60
CA LEU A 318 -9.91 -12.75 -4.77
C LEU A 318 -9.70 -12.11 -6.14
N ALA A 319 -10.11 -12.79 -7.21
CA ALA A 319 -10.02 -12.25 -8.56
C ALA A 319 -10.84 -10.96 -8.72
N GLY A 320 -12.04 -10.92 -8.12
CA GLY A 320 -12.91 -9.75 -8.08
C GLY A 320 -12.26 -8.58 -7.33
N ALA A 321 -11.59 -8.83 -6.21
CA ALA A 321 -10.87 -7.83 -5.44
C ALA A 321 -9.71 -7.21 -6.26
N VAL A 322 -8.90 -8.04 -6.90
CA VAL A 322 -7.79 -7.59 -7.76
C VAL A 322 -8.31 -6.80 -8.96
N ALA A 323 -9.35 -7.31 -9.62
CA ALA A 323 -9.97 -6.61 -10.74
C ALA A 323 -10.63 -5.29 -10.32
N GLY A 324 -11.30 -5.26 -9.18
CA GLY A 324 -11.88 -4.05 -8.59
C GLY A 324 -10.83 -2.99 -8.28
N PHE A 325 -9.72 -3.38 -7.68
CA PHE A 325 -8.58 -2.48 -7.47
C PHE A 325 -8.05 -1.91 -8.80
N GLY A 326 -7.84 -2.77 -9.80
CA GLY A 326 -7.40 -2.37 -11.13
C GLY A 326 -8.38 -1.41 -11.81
N LEU A 327 -9.69 -1.66 -11.69
CA LEU A 327 -10.75 -0.81 -12.24
C LEU A 327 -10.75 0.58 -11.59
N LEU A 328 -10.64 0.66 -10.25
CA LEU A 328 -10.56 1.93 -9.52
C LEU A 328 -9.33 2.73 -9.96
N LEU A 329 -8.18 2.08 -10.10
CA LEU A 329 -6.94 2.71 -10.56
C LEU A 329 -7.08 3.22 -11.99
N LEU A 330 -7.63 2.43 -12.91
CA LEU A 330 -7.86 2.84 -14.30
C LEU A 330 -8.87 3.99 -14.38
N ALA A 331 -9.94 3.95 -13.59
CA ALA A 331 -10.90 5.05 -13.50
C ALA A 331 -10.22 6.33 -13.01
N PHE A 332 -9.37 6.24 -11.98
CA PHE A 332 -8.59 7.37 -11.51
C PHE A 332 -7.69 7.95 -12.62
N CYS A 333 -6.92 7.10 -13.30
CA CYS A 333 -6.05 7.52 -14.41
C CYS A 333 -6.81 8.18 -15.55
N ARG A 334 -8.09 7.81 -15.78
CA ARG A 334 -8.92 8.40 -16.82
C ARG A 334 -9.48 9.77 -16.46
N PHE A 335 -9.82 9.99 -15.19
CA PHE A 335 -10.49 11.22 -14.75
C PHE A 335 -9.56 12.20 -14.06
N PHE A 336 -8.48 11.74 -13.45
CA PHE A 336 -7.57 12.57 -12.66
C PHE A 336 -6.13 12.48 -13.19
N PRO A 337 -5.32 13.54 -13.02
CA PRO A 337 -3.93 13.51 -13.41
C PRO A 337 -3.14 12.57 -12.50
N VAL A 338 -2.48 11.59 -13.10
CA VAL A 338 -1.71 10.56 -12.38
C VAL A 338 -0.46 11.12 -11.70
N ILE A 339 0.13 12.15 -12.31
CA ILE A 339 1.32 12.84 -11.81
C ILE A 339 0.92 14.22 -11.29
N SER A 340 1.54 14.64 -10.20
CA SER A 340 1.35 15.98 -9.63
C SER A 340 2.00 17.03 -10.54
N MET A 341 1.19 17.71 -11.35
CA MET A 341 1.67 18.69 -12.34
C MET A 341 2.31 19.89 -11.62
N TRP A 342 1.67 20.41 -10.56
CA TRP A 342 2.17 21.56 -9.84
C TRP A 342 3.49 21.29 -9.09
N GLU A 343 3.66 20.11 -8.49
CA GLU A 343 4.90 19.71 -7.80
C GLU A 343 6.06 19.47 -8.78
N VAL A 344 5.77 18.96 -9.98
CA VAL A 344 6.78 18.72 -11.02
C VAL A 344 7.16 20.01 -11.74
N ALA A 345 6.19 20.90 -12.04
CA ALA A 345 6.43 22.19 -12.68
C ALA A 345 7.28 23.14 -11.83
N GLU A 346 7.22 23.02 -10.50
CA GLU A 346 8.04 23.83 -9.58
C GLU A 346 9.56 23.65 -9.75
N LYS A 347 10.00 22.55 -10.39
CA LYS A 347 11.39 22.26 -10.71
C LYS A 347 11.81 22.63 -12.15
N ALA A 348 10.86 23.03 -13.00
CA ALA A 348 11.26 23.54 -14.31
C ALA A 348 12.08 24.81 -14.09
N PRO A 349 13.31 24.91 -14.61
CA PRO A 349 14.04 26.17 -14.57
C PRO A 349 13.15 27.25 -15.18
N THR A 350 13.00 28.37 -14.51
CA THR A 350 12.32 29.54 -15.06
C THR A 350 12.96 29.76 -16.43
N PRO A 351 12.21 29.81 -17.55
CA PRO A 351 12.79 30.19 -18.83
C PRO A 351 13.55 31.50 -18.61
N LEU A 352 14.78 31.53 -19.01
CA LEU A 352 15.55 32.79 -19.02
C LEU A 352 14.64 33.81 -19.73
N PRO A 353 14.47 35.03 -19.19
CA PRO A 353 13.74 36.05 -19.91
C PRO A 353 14.34 36.13 -21.31
N GLU A 354 13.47 36.13 -22.31
CA GLU A 354 13.92 36.36 -23.70
C GLU A 354 14.77 37.64 -23.70
N PRO A 355 15.95 37.64 -24.30
CA PRO A 355 16.79 38.83 -24.35
C PRO A 355 15.93 39.95 -24.95
N THR A 356 15.85 41.04 -24.24
CA THR A 356 15.16 42.25 -24.71
C THR A 356 15.81 42.68 -26.04
N PRO A 357 15.00 43.22 -26.97
CA PRO A 357 15.55 43.67 -28.27
C PRO A 357 16.73 44.61 -28.21
N ALA A 358 17.00 45.19 -27.02
CA ALA A 358 18.17 46.04 -26.76
C ALA A 358 19.46 45.27 -26.50
N GLU A 359 19.41 43.95 -26.10
CA GLU A 359 20.62 43.14 -25.85
C GLU A 359 21.10 42.34 -27.08
N VAL A 360 20.37 42.45 -28.20
CA VAL A 360 20.72 41.82 -29.49
C VAL A 360 21.38 42.82 -30.45
N ALA A 361 21.55 44.05 -30.02
CA ALA A 361 22.03 45.17 -30.86
C ALA A 361 23.49 45.62 -30.58
N ASP A 362 24.27 44.89 -29.76
CA ASP A 362 25.68 45.13 -29.55
C ASP A 362 26.56 44.02 -30.14
#